data_0dcf6cbd5d54cbcf5c0a64a2c1c54aed
#
_entry.id   0dcf6cbd5d54cbcf5c0a64a2c1c54aed
#
_cell.length_a   1.000
_cell.length_b   1.000
_cell.length_c   1.000
_cell.angle_alpha   90.00
_cell.angle_beta   90.00
_cell.angle_gamma   90.00
#
_symmetry.space_group_name_H-M   'P 1'
#
loop_
_entity.id
_entity.type
_entity.pdbx_description
1 polymer ?
#
loop_
_entity_poly.entity_id
_entity_poly.type
_entity_poly.pdbx_seq_one_letter_code
_entity_poly.pdbx_strand_id
1 'polypeptide(L)'
;MPKFQFTKVVDVQRDKIFQISTDYENFTKVLPAYFKELKIVEKKENTTIIQEKIEFLGRAVDVLTEHVVEMPDRHIVRMLDGQAKGSVFDERYEIDGDKTKITINVDFVLGGSLKILGIFAKGKIKQSMNMVMDEFVNYAKSK
;
A
#
# COMPACT_ATOMS: atom_id res chain seq x y z
N MET A 1 -3.70 -9.52 16.98
CA MET A 1 -3.20 -8.77 15.83
C MET A 1 -4.10 -9.06 14.65
N PRO A 2 -4.70 -8.05 14.03
CA PRO A 2 -5.57 -8.33 12.90
C PRO A 2 -4.76 -8.77 11.69
N LYS A 3 -5.03 -9.99 11.26
CA LYS A 3 -4.54 -10.53 10.01
C LYS A 3 -5.72 -10.71 9.09
N PHE A 4 -5.60 -10.27 7.85
CA PHE A 4 -6.68 -10.44 6.89
C PHE A 4 -6.14 -10.45 5.48
N GLN A 5 -6.97 -10.92 4.57
CA GLN A 5 -6.66 -10.95 3.16
C GLN A 5 -7.68 -10.09 2.42
N PHE A 6 -7.18 -9.34 1.47
CA PHE A 6 -7.99 -8.50 0.61
C PHE A 6 -7.70 -8.88 -0.83
N THR A 7 -8.74 -9.18 -1.60
CA THR A 7 -8.60 -9.57 -3.00
C THR A 7 -9.45 -8.66 -3.87
N LYS A 8 -8.89 -8.19 -4.98
CA LYS A 8 -9.57 -7.31 -5.91
C LYS A 8 -9.16 -7.63 -7.33
N VAL A 9 -10.15 -7.73 -8.22
CA VAL A 9 -9.89 -7.87 -9.66
C VAL A 9 -10.05 -6.49 -10.29
N VAL A 10 -9.03 -6.04 -11.01
CA VAL A 10 -9.01 -4.71 -11.62
C VAL A 10 -8.87 -4.83 -13.13
N ASP A 11 -9.54 -3.93 -13.84
CA ASP A 11 -9.57 -3.92 -15.31
C ASP A 11 -8.38 -3.16 -15.89
N VAL A 12 -7.18 -3.61 -15.53
CA VAL A 12 -5.91 -3.08 -16.01
C VAL A 12 -4.94 -4.25 -16.11
N GLN A 13 -4.10 -4.26 -17.13
CA GLN A 13 -3.08 -5.31 -17.28
C GLN A 13 -2.08 -5.28 -16.14
N ARG A 14 -1.60 -6.46 -15.75
CA ARG A 14 -0.73 -6.65 -14.58
C ARG A 14 0.50 -5.76 -14.61
N ASP A 15 1.24 -5.75 -15.70
CA ASP A 15 2.51 -5.01 -15.74
C ASP A 15 2.27 -3.50 -15.58
N LYS A 16 1.16 -3.01 -16.11
CA LYS A 16 0.82 -1.59 -16.02
C LYS A 16 0.44 -1.20 -14.60
N ILE A 17 -0.47 -1.95 -13.96
CA ILE A 17 -0.89 -1.63 -12.59
C ILE A 17 0.25 -1.87 -11.59
N PHE A 18 1.07 -2.88 -11.82
CA PHE A 18 2.22 -3.15 -10.97
C PHE A 18 3.23 -1.99 -11.04
N GLN A 19 3.54 -1.53 -12.24
CA GLN A 19 4.45 -0.39 -12.42
C GLN A 19 3.94 0.86 -11.69
N ILE A 20 2.66 1.17 -11.86
CA ILE A 20 2.06 2.38 -11.25
C ILE A 20 2.05 2.28 -9.73
N SER A 21 1.70 1.12 -9.19
CA SER A 21 1.60 0.93 -7.74
C SER A 21 2.97 0.77 -7.05
N THR A 22 4.05 0.71 -7.80
CA THR A 22 5.41 0.67 -7.25
C THR A 22 6.26 1.87 -7.68
N ASP A 23 5.66 2.84 -8.35
CA ASP A 23 6.33 4.07 -8.78
C ASP A 23 6.19 5.13 -7.69
N TYR A 24 6.98 4.98 -6.65
CA TYR A 24 6.87 5.76 -5.40
C TYR A 24 7.00 7.26 -5.62
N GLU A 25 7.85 7.69 -6.54
CA GLU A 25 8.11 9.12 -6.78
C GLU A 25 6.86 9.85 -7.30
N ASN A 26 5.92 9.12 -7.87
CA ASN A 26 4.67 9.69 -8.38
C ASN A 26 3.48 9.53 -7.45
N PHE A 27 3.65 8.90 -6.29
CA PHE A 27 2.53 8.65 -5.37
C PHE A 27 1.84 9.92 -4.93
N THR A 28 2.57 10.98 -4.62
CA THR A 28 1.98 12.26 -4.21
C THR A 28 1.20 12.92 -5.34
N LYS A 29 1.56 12.63 -6.57
CA LYS A 29 0.86 13.13 -7.76
C LYS A 29 -0.39 12.31 -8.08
N VAL A 30 -0.30 10.99 -7.92
CA VAL A 30 -1.42 10.07 -8.23
C VAL A 30 -2.49 10.11 -7.15
N LEU A 31 -2.06 10.17 -5.89
CA LEU A 31 -2.95 10.13 -4.72
C LEU A 31 -2.62 11.25 -3.73
N PRO A 32 -2.80 12.52 -4.11
CA PRO A 32 -2.42 13.61 -3.20
C PRO A 32 -3.26 13.65 -1.92
N ALA A 33 -4.46 13.07 -1.93
CA ALA A 33 -5.31 13.03 -0.74
C ALA A 33 -4.80 12.02 0.29
N TYR A 34 -4.06 11.00 -0.14
CA TYR A 34 -3.55 9.94 0.74
C TYR A 34 -2.06 10.13 1.04
N PHE A 35 -1.24 10.30 0.00
CA PHE A 35 0.19 10.53 0.13
C PHE A 35 0.47 12.03 0.12
N LYS A 36 0.60 12.62 1.31
CA LYS A 36 0.80 14.07 1.46
C LYS A 36 2.23 14.48 1.13
N GLU A 37 3.19 13.70 1.61
CA GLU A 37 4.62 13.91 1.36
C GLU A 37 5.30 12.57 1.25
N LEU A 38 6.38 12.52 0.46
CA LEU A 38 7.13 11.30 0.26
C LEU A 38 8.59 11.65 -0.02
N LYS A 39 9.50 11.03 0.73
CA LYS A 39 10.94 11.22 0.56
C LYS A 39 11.63 9.85 0.56
N ILE A 40 12.36 9.55 -0.50
CA ILE A 40 13.15 8.34 -0.57
C ILE A 40 14.41 8.55 0.28
N VAL A 41 14.56 7.74 1.33
CA VAL A 41 15.68 7.82 2.27
C VAL A 41 16.84 6.96 1.81
N GLU A 42 16.53 5.77 1.30
CA GLU A 42 17.54 4.82 0.83
C GLU A 42 16.95 3.96 -0.26
N LYS A 43 17.75 3.64 -1.27
CA LYS A 43 17.35 2.75 -2.34
C LYS A 43 18.50 1.80 -2.66
N LYS A 44 18.24 0.49 -2.54
CA LYS A 44 19.19 -0.58 -2.86
C LYS A 44 18.48 -1.65 -3.67
N GLU A 45 18.94 -1.89 -4.90
CA GLU A 45 18.37 -2.94 -5.75
C GLU A 45 16.84 -2.90 -5.76
N ASN A 46 16.21 -3.91 -5.16
CA ASN A 46 14.74 -4.03 -5.14
C ASN A 46 14.11 -3.48 -3.86
N THR A 47 14.89 -2.90 -2.95
CA THR A 47 14.42 -2.40 -1.65
C THR A 47 14.57 -0.89 -1.58
N THR A 48 13.48 -0.21 -1.20
CA THR A 48 13.44 1.24 -1.06
C THR A 48 12.87 1.60 0.30
N ILE A 49 13.56 2.45 1.05
CA ILE A 49 13.07 2.96 2.33
C ILE A 49 12.58 4.38 2.11
N ILE A 50 11.35 4.64 2.52
CA ILE A 50 10.65 5.88 2.22
C ILE A 50 10.11 6.49 3.51
N GLN A 51 10.34 7.79 3.71
CA GLN A 51 9.66 8.57 4.72
C GLN A 51 8.40 9.14 4.07
N GLU A 52 7.25 8.75 4.58
CA GLU A 52 5.96 9.14 4.00
C GLU A 52 5.11 9.88 5.04
N LYS A 53 4.37 10.87 4.57
CA LYS A 53 3.26 11.45 5.33
C LYS A 53 1.99 11.01 4.63
N ILE A 54 1.20 10.18 5.30
CA ILE A 54 -0.01 9.59 4.74
C ILE A 54 -1.23 9.95 5.58
N GLU A 55 -2.39 9.92 4.94
CA GLU A 55 -3.67 10.04 5.62
C GLU A 55 -4.09 8.67 6.12
N PHE A 56 -4.16 8.48 7.44
CA PHE A 56 -4.48 7.18 8.01
C PHE A 56 -5.52 7.35 9.12
N LEU A 57 -6.66 6.70 8.95
CA LEU A 57 -7.78 6.76 9.91
C LEU A 57 -8.17 8.19 10.27
N GLY A 58 -8.22 9.08 9.25
CA GLY A 58 -8.63 10.47 9.42
C GLY A 58 -7.54 11.41 9.92
N ARG A 59 -6.29 10.95 9.99
CA ARG A 59 -5.16 11.74 10.45
C ARG A 59 -4.00 11.69 9.47
N ALA A 60 -3.25 12.80 9.40
CA ALA A 60 -1.97 12.78 8.71
C ALA A 60 -0.93 12.21 9.67
N VAL A 61 -0.25 11.14 9.27
CA VAL A 61 0.78 10.49 10.08
C VAL A 61 2.07 10.37 9.28
N ASP A 62 3.18 10.54 9.98
CA ASP A 62 4.51 10.29 9.42
C ASP A 62 4.88 8.84 9.69
N VAL A 63 5.33 8.15 8.66
CA VAL A 63 5.71 6.74 8.79
C VAL A 63 6.92 6.45 7.90
N LEU A 64 7.85 5.65 8.44
CA LEU A 64 8.98 5.14 7.68
C LEU A 64 8.61 3.75 7.18
N THR A 65 8.68 3.54 5.87
CA THR A 65 8.28 2.28 5.24
C THR A 65 9.43 1.68 4.44
N GLU A 66 9.46 0.35 4.40
CA GLU A 66 10.34 -0.40 3.52
C GLU A 66 9.51 -1.04 2.44
N HIS A 67 9.85 -0.75 1.19
CA HIS A 67 9.18 -1.33 0.03
C HIS A 67 10.13 -2.30 -0.65
N VAL A 68 9.71 -3.54 -0.81
CA VAL A 68 10.46 -4.57 -1.53
C VAL A 68 9.68 -4.96 -2.76
N VAL A 69 10.31 -4.85 -3.93
CA VAL A 69 9.69 -5.21 -5.20
C VAL A 69 10.34 -6.47 -5.73
N GLU A 70 9.54 -7.52 -5.91
CA GLU A 70 9.97 -8.75 -6.54
C GLU A 70 9.25 -8.85 -7.88
N MET A 71 9.98 -8.48 -8.92
CA MET A 71 9.42 -8.50 -10.27
C MET A 71 9.01 -9.91 -10.65
N PRO A 72 7.93 -10.09 -11.40
CA PRO A 72 7.07 -9.03 -11.95
C PRO A 72 5.77 -8.83 -11.18
N ASP A 73 5.59 -9.45 -10.01
CA ASP A 73 4.25 -9.64 -9.47
C ASP A 73 4.11 -9.49 -7.95
N ARG A 74 5.17 -9.11 -7.24
CA ARG A 74 5.09 -9.03 -5.78
C ARG A 74 5.66 -7.73 -5.24
N HIS A 75 4.93 -7.10 -4.33
CA HIS A 75 5.34 -5.88 -3.65
C HIS A 75 5.03 -6.03 -2.17
N ILE A 76 6.04 -5.87 -1.33
CA ILE A 76 5.92 -6.02 0.12
C ILE A 76 6.21 -4.68 0.77
N VAL A 77 5.31 -4.23 1.63
CA VAL A 77 5.47 -2.99 2.40
C VAL A 77 5.55 -3.33 3.87
N ARG A 78 6.58 -2.83 4.54
CA ARG A 78 6.75 -2.98 5.99
C ARG A 78 6.78 -1.61 6.64
N MET A 79 6.06 -1.46 7.73
CA MET A 79 6.10 -0.26 8.55
C MET A 79 7.26 -0.38 9.53
N LEU A 80 8.21 0.54 9.44
CA LEU A 80 9.45 0.48 10.23
C LEU A 80 9.37 1.28 11.53
N ASP A 81 8.43 2.22 11.63
CA ASP A 81 8.27 3.02 12.85
C ASP A 81 6.80 3.38 13.08
N GLY A 82 6.56 4.18 14.11
CA GLY A 82 5.22 4.65 14.43
C GLY A 82 4.37 3.60 15.15
N GLN A 83 3.08 3.91 15.29
CA GLN A 83 2.15 3.05 16.02
C GLN A 83 1.81 1.77 15.29
N ALA A 84 2.07 1.70 13.99
CA ALA A 84 1.84 0.50 13.18
C ALA A 84 3.14 -0.24 12.87
N LYS A 85 4.21 0.04 13.61
CA LYS A 85 5.52 -0.62 13.41
C LYS A 85 5.38 -2.14 13.46
N GLY A 86 5.97 -2.80 12.47
CA GLY A 86 5.92 -4.25 12.33
C GLY A 86 4.80 -4.75 11.43
N SER A 87 3.92 -3.86 11.00
CA SER A 87 2.87 -4.23 10.03
C SER A 87 3.47 -4.56 8.68
N VAL A 88 2.90 -5.55 8.02
CA VAL A 88 3.35 -6.02 6.70
C VAL A 88 2.16 -6.10 5.76
N PHE A 89 2.34 -5.57 4.56
CA PHE A 89 1.39 -5.66 3.46
C PHE A 89 2.08 -6.40 2.33
N ASP A 90 1.65 -7.62 2.04
CA ASP A 90 2.23 -8.47 1.00
C ASP A 90 1.27 -8.53 -0.17
N GLU A 91 1.61 -7.84 -1.26
CA GLU A 91 0.77 -7.66 -2.43
C GLU A 91 1.24 -8.56 -3.56
N ARG A 92 0.31 -9.33 -4.12
CA ARG A 92 0.57 -10.17 -5.29
C ARG A 92 -0.35 -9.79 -6.42
N TYR A 93 0.23 -9.69 -7.63
CA TYR A 93 -0.45 -9.24 -8.83
C TYR A 93 -0.44 -10.39 -9.84
N GLU A 94 -1.59 -11.03 -10.04
CA GLU A 94 -1.72 -12.19 -10.92
C GLU A 94 -2.45 -11.82 -12.20
N ILE A 95 -1.99 -12.38 -13.32
CA ILE A 95 -2.66 -12.20 -14.61
C ILE A 95 -3.99 -12.95 -14.58
N ASP A 96 -5.07 -12.27 -14.97
CA ASP A 96 -6.42 -12.81 -15.05
C ASP A 96 -7.02 -12.38 -16.39
N GLY A 97 -6.61 -13.04 -17.48
CA GLY A 97 -6.94 -12.64 -18.83
C GLY A 97 -6.33 -11.28 -19.15
N ASP A 98 -7.15 -10.30 -19.49
CA ASP A 98 -6.73 -8.92 -19.71
C ASP A 98 -6.85 -8.06 -18.44
N LYS A 99 -7.21 -8.69 -17.31
CA LYS A 99 -7.35 -8.05 -16.03
C LYS A 99 -6.26 -8.52 -15.08
N THR A 100 -6.26 -7.99 -13.87
CA THR A 100 -5.31 -8.36 -12.83
C THR A 100 -6.05 -8.70 -11.55
N LYS A 101 -5.70 -9.83 -10.96
CA LYS A 101 -6.17 -10.20 -9.62
C LYS A 101 -5.08 -9.78 -8.62
N ILE A 102 -5.43 -8.86 -7.75
CA ILE A 102 -4.53 -8.36 -6.72
C ILE A 102 -4.95 -8.96 -5.39
N THR A 103 -4.02 -9.65 -4.74
CA THR A 103 -4.24 -10.24 -3.42
C THR A 103 -3.27 -9.58 -2.45
N ILE A 104 -3.81 -8.99 -1.38
CA ILE A 104 -3.00 -8.34 -0.36
C ILE A 104 -3.21 -9.06 0.96
N ASN A 105 -2.14 -9.66 1.48
CA ASN A 105 -2.15 -10.27 2.81
C ASN A 105 -1.63 -9.23 3.79
N VAL A 106 -2.44 -8.92 4.80
CA VAL A 106 -2.13 -7.88 5.76
C VAL A 106 -1.93 -8.49 7.13
N ASP A 107 -0.78 -8.21 7.72
CA ASP A 107 -0.49 -8.50 9.12
C ASP A 107 -0.33 -7.14 9.81
N PHE A 108 -1.40 -6.67 10.45
CA PHE A 108 -1.45 -5.30 10.96
C PHE A 108 -1.16 -5.30 12.47
N VAL A 109 -0.13 -4.55 12.84
CA VAL A 109 0.26 -4.38 14.24
C VAL A 109 -0.15 -2.99 14.67
N LEU A 110 -0.94 -2.91 15.75
CA LEU A 110 -1.36 -1.64 16.33
C LEU A 110 -0.76 -1.51 17.72
N GLY A 111 -0.09 -0.38 17.95
CA GLY A 111 0.48 -0.05 19.25
C GLY A 111 -0.15 1.20 19.84
N GLY A 112 0.18 1.49 21.10
CA GLY A 112 -0.26 2.70 21.77
C GLY A 112 -1.77 2.86 21.80
N SER A 113 -2.26 4.05 21.56
CA SER A 113 -3.68 4.38 21.59
C SER A 113 -4.47 3.72 20.46
N LEU A 114 -3.80 3.28 19.39
CA LEU A 114 -4.48 2.60 18.28
C LEU A 114 -4.82 1.14 18.60
N LYS A 115 -4.23 0.57 19.63
CA LYS A 115 -4.46 -0.83 20.00
C LYS A 115 -5.92 -1.08 20.35
N ILE A 116 -6.60 -0.12 20.95
CA ILE A 116 -8.02 -0.22 21.32
C ILE A 116 -8.90 -0.29 20.07
N LEU A 117 -8.44 0.30 18.94
CA LEU A 117 -9.18 0.33 17.69
C LEU A 117 -8.97 -0.93 16.84
N GLY A 118 -8.11 -1.85 17.28
CA GLY A 118 -7.72 -3.02 16.48
C GLY A 118 -8.85 -3.83 15.91
N ILE A 119 -9.90 -4.07 16.71
CA ILE A 119 -11.06 -4.86 16.29
C ILE A 119 -11.87 -4.13 15.22
N PHE A 120 -12.00 -2.81 15.37
CA PHE A 120 -12.81 -1.98 14.45
C PHE A 120 -12.00 -1.47 13.27
N ALA A 121 -10.67 -1.40 13.40
CA ALA A 121 -9.80 -0.84 12.38
C ALA A 121 -9.69 -1.72 11.14
N LYS A 122 -9.89 -3.03 11.26
CA LYS A 122 -9.79 -3.97 10.14
C LYS A 122 -10.65 -3.56 8.94
N GLY A 123 -11.93 -3.24 9.19
CA GLY A 123 -12.83 -2.80 8.14
C GLY A 123 -12.41 -1.48 7.51
N LYS A 124 -11.94 -0.55 8.33
CA LYS A 124 -11.46 0.75 7.85
C LYS A 124 -10.17 0.62 7.07
N ILE A 125 -9.28 -0.28 7.48
CA ILE A 125 -8.04 -0.55 6.75
C ILE A 125 -8.36 -1.13 5.38
N LYS A 126 -9.26 -2.11 5.30
CA LYS A 126 -9.70 -2.68 4.02
C LYS A 126 -10.33 -1.63 3.13
N GLN A 127 -11.16 -0.76 3.68
CA GLN A 127 -11.80 0.33 2.94
C GLN A 127 -10.76 1.30 2.39
N SER A 128 -9.78 1.70 3.20
CA SER A 128 -8.69 2.57 2.78
C SER A 128 -7.87 1.95 1.66
N MET A 129 -7.53 0.67 1.80
CA MET A 129 -6.74 -0.04 0.80
C MET A 129 -7.50 -0.15 -0.51
N ASN A 130 -8.80 -0.43 -0.43
CA ASN A 130 -9.64 -0.49 -1.62
C ASN A 130 -9.68 0.86 -2.34
N MET A 131 -9.83 1.94 -1.59
CA MET A 131 -9.86 3.29 -2.14
C MET A 131 -8.53 3.67 -2.80
N VAL A 132 -7.41 3.37 -2.13
CA VAL A 132 -6.07 3.62 -2.68
C VAL A 132 -5.88 2.84 -3.98
N MET A 133 -6.28 1.58 -4.00
CA MET A 133 -6.14 0.74 -5.20
C MET A 133 -7.02 1.25 -6.33
N ASP A 134 -8.25 1.69 -6.03
CA ASP A 134 -9.14 2.28 -7.04
C ASP A 134 -8.52 3.52 -7.69
N GLU A 135 -7.84 4.34 -6.91
CA GLU A 135 -7.18 5.53 -7.45
C GLU A 135 -6.00 5.17 -8.34
N PHE A 136 -5.22 4.15 -7.99
CA PHE A 136 -4.16 3.64 -8.85
C PHE A 136 -4.74 3.13 -10.17
N VAL A 137 -5.86 2.41 -10.10
CA VAL A 137 -6.55 1.88 -11.29
C VAL A 137 -7.07 3.02 -12.17
N ASN A 138 -7.69 4.03 -11.57
CA ASN A 138 -8.18 5.19 -12.29
C ASN A 138 -7.04 5.93 -13.00
N TYR A 139 -5.92 6.10 -12.32
CA TYR A 139 -4.74 6.70 -12.92
C TYR A 139 -4.24 5.87 -14.10
N ALA A 140 -4.19 4.55 -13.95
CA ALA A 140 -3.76 3.64 -15.00
C ALA A 140 -4.65 3.74 -16.23
N LYS A 141 -5.97 3.85 -16.02
CA LYS A 141 -6.93 3.95 -17.13
C LYS A 141 -6.86 5.29 -17.85
N SER A 142 -6.37 6.33 -17.19
CA SER A 142 -6.23 7.66 -17.78
C SER A 142 -4.95 7.79 -18.63
N LYS A 143 -4.08 6.79 -18.60
CA LYS A 143 -2.81 6.75 -19.36
C LYS A 143 -2.93 5.75 -20.55
#